data_e53df5f6d60d197c8b783c21c0b45e0b
#
_entry.id   e53df5f6d60d197c8b783c21c0b45e0b
#
_cell.length_a   1.000
_cell.length_b   1.000
_cell.length_c   1.000
_cell.angle_alpha   90.00
_cell.angle_beta   90.00
_cell.angle_gamma   90.00
#
_symmetry.space_group_name_H-M   'P 1'
#
loop_
_entity.id
_entity.type
_entity.pdbx_description
1 polymer ?
#
loop_
_entity_poly.entity_id
_entity_poly.type
_entity_poly.pdbx_seq_one_letter_code
_entity_poly.pdbx_strand_id
1 'polypeptide(L)'
;MTIKDDIVADVSTSTGPMRTYLFRPAAEGKYPGVVLFSEIFQVTGPIRRTAAMIAGHGYLVAVPEVYHELEPAGAVLAYDQAGADKGNADKYEKQLSSYDEDARAALAYLKQREDCTGRLGVVGICLGGHLAFRAAMNPDVLAAVCFYATDIHSGTLGKGKKDNSLERAGEIKGELLHIWGRQDPHVPLEGRNRIKARLDEVNANFTWYEVNGAHAFIRDEGYRYDPALAYQCYGLMLDLFHRTLALGNPLR
;
A
#
# COMPACT_ATOMS: atom_id res chain seq x y z
N MET A 1 -7.81 6.81 -19.32
CA MET A 1 -8.69 7.93 -18.84
C MET A 1 -7.80 9.12 -18.52
N THR A 2 -8.22 10.36 -18.79
CA THR A 2 -7.49 11.56 -18.33
C THR A 2 -7.58 11.67 -16.83
N ILE A 3 -6.45 12.00 -16.18
CA ILE A 3 -6.36 12.12 -14.73
C ILE A 3 -5.99 13.53 -14.29
N LYS A 4 -6.26 13.85 -13.03
CA LYS A 4 -5.82 15.05 -12.31
C LYS A 4 -5.09 14.64 -11.04
N ASP A 5 -4.03 15.36 -10.71
CA ASP A 5 -3.25 15.24 -9.46
C ASP A 5 -3.09 16.61 -8.77
N ASP A 6 -4.14 17.42 -8.90
CA ASP A 6 -4.22 18.83 -8.54
C ASP A 6 -4.60 19.07 -7.05
N ILE A 7 -4.83 18.02 -6.29
CA ILE A 7 -5.24 18.12 -4.89
C ILE A 7 -4.14 17.60 -3.98
N VAL A 8 -3.75 18.45 -3.04
CA VAL A 8 -2.91 18.08 -1.89
C VAL A 8 -3.70 18.45 -0.64
N ALA A 9 -3.93 17.48 0.24
CA ALA A 9 -4.65 17.68 1.48
C ALA A 9 -3.74 17.38 2.67
N ASP A 10 -3.84 18.17 3.73
CA ASP A 10 -3.22 17.86 5.00
C ASP A 10 -4.26 17.17 5.88
N VAL A 11 -4.24 15.84 5.91
CA VAL A 11 -5.18 15.00 6.66
C VAL A 11 -4.79 15.01 8.14
N SER A 12 -5.74 15.34 9.03
CA SER A 12 -5.46 15.41 10.47
C SER A 12 -5.24 14.03 11.07
N THR A 13 -4.16 13.87 11.84
CA THR A 13 -3.84 12.70 12.67
C THR A 13 -3.46 13.16 14.09
N SER A 14 -3.33 12.27 15.05
CA SER A 14 -2.90 12.60 16.41
C SER A 14 -1.45 13.09 16.49
N THR A 15 -0.64 12.75 15.48
CA THR A 15 0.78 13.14 15.42
C THR A 15 1.03 14.36 14.53
N GLY A 16 -0.04 14.97 14.00
CA GLY A 16 0.05 16.17 13.17
C GLY A 16 -0.62 16.01 11.79
N PRO A 17 -0.53 17.05 10.94
CA PRO A 17 -1.08 17.00 9.60
C PRO A 17 -0.28 16.03 8.71
N MET A 18 -0.96 15.06 8.14
CA MET A 18 -0.39 14.11 7.19
C MET A 18 -0.67 14.57 5.77
N ARG A 19 0.35 15.07 5.07
CA ARG A 19 0.21 15.45 3.66
C ARG A 19 -0.17 14.24 2.83
N THR A 20 -1.22 14.39 2.04
CA THR A 20 -1.80 13.35 1.21
C THR A 20 -2.08 13.88 -0.19
N TYR A 21 -1.52 13.25 -1.20
CA TYR A 21 -1.74 13.59 -2.60
C TYR A 21 -2.91 12.80 -3.15
N LEU A 22 -3.80 13.45 -3.90
CA LEU A 22 -4.94 12.80 -4.52
C LEU A 22 -4.79 12.77 -6.05
N PHE A 23 -4.82 11.57 -6.59
CA PHE A 23 -4.91 11.30 -8.02
C PHE A 23 -6.32 10.83 -8.35
N ARG A 24 -6.94 11.40 -9.38
CA ARG A 24 -8.34 11.13 -9.71
C ARG A 24 -8.64 11.20 -11.20
N PRO A 25 -9.68 10.53 -11.69
CA PRO A 25 -10.19 10.78 -13.03
C PRO A 25 -10.57 12.26 -13.23
N ALA A 26 -10.32 12.79 -14.41
CA ALA A 26 -10.71 14.17 -14.76
C ALA A 26 -12.21 14.31 -15.01
N ALA A 27 -12.88 13.22 -15.42
CA ALA A 27 -14.31 13.17 -15.63
C ALA A 27 -15.05 13.28 -14.30
N GLU A 28 -16.20 13.95 -14.32
CA GLU A 28 -17.13 13.99 -13.19
C GLU A 28 -17.72 12.60 -12.93
N GLY A 29 -17.95 12.29 -11.66
CA GLY A 29 -18.52 11.01 -11.25
C GLY A 29 -18.10 10.61 -9.85
N LYS A 30 -18.59 9.44 -9.40
CA LYS A 30 -18.17 8.81 -8.18
C LYS A 30 -17.31 7.59 -8.48
N TYR A 31 -16.19 7.49 -7.80
CA TYR A 31 -15.19 6.47 -8.01
C TYR A 31 -14.85 5.73 -6.70
N PRO A 32 -14.51 4.44 -6.74
CA PRO A 32 -13.98 3.76 -5.57
C PRO A 32 -12.67 4.40 -5.10
N GLY A 33 -12.47 4.40 -3.77
CA GLY A 33 -11.26 4.95 -3.15
C GLY A 33 -10.18 3.89 -2.95
N VAL A 34 -8.93 4.26 -3.22
CA VAL A 34 -7.75 3.42 -2.97
C VAL A 34 -6.71 4.23 -2.22
N VAL A 35 -6.21 3.73 -1.08
CA VAL A 35 -5.01 4.30 -0.44
C VAL A 35 -3.79 3.55 -0.96
N LEU A 36 -2.82 4.28 -1.51
CA LEU A 36 -1.52 3.74 -1.94
C LEU A 36 -0.46 4.12 -0.92
N PHE A 37 0.09 3.14 -0.22
CA PHE A 37 1.21 3.30 0.69
C PHE A 37 2.54 3.13 -0.03
N SER A 38 3.43 4.11 0.16
CA SER A 38 4.73 4.18 -0.49
C SER A 38 5.77 3.24 0.13
N GLU A 39 6.90 3.12 -0.56
CA GLU A 39 8.15 2.56 -0.03
C GLU A 39 8.71 3.45 1.09
N ILE A 40 9.84 3.03 1.69
CA ILE A 40 10.58 3.83 2.69
C ILE A 40 11.08 5.19 2.17
N PHE A 41 10.99 5.47 0.89
CA PHE A 41 11.48 6.68 0.23
C PHE A 41 10.41 7.79 0.10
N GLN A 42 9.23 7.60 0.68
CA GLN A 42 8.09 8.51 0.60
C GLN A 42 7.46 8.58 -0.81
N VAL A 43 6.82 9.69 -1.17
CA VAL A 43 6.01 9.83 -2.40
C VAL A 43 6.89 10.20 -3.59
N THR A 44 7.71 9.24 -4.02
CA THR A 44 8.65 9.35 -5.15
C THR A 44 7.96 9.41 -6.51
N GLY A 45 8.73 9.65 -7.58
CA GLY A 45 8.26 9.59 -8.97
C GLY A 45 7.54 8.27 -9.33
N PRO A 46 8.16 7.09 -9.09
CA PRO A 46 7.51 5.79 -9.28
C PRO A 46 6.17 5.64 -8.55
N ILE A 47 6.08 6.08 -7.30
CA ILE A 47 4.83 6.04 -6.53
C ILE A 47 3.75 6.93 -7.16
N ARG A 48 4.11 8.15 -7.59
CA ARG A 48 3.17 9.05 -8.30
C ARG A 48 2.69 8.46 -9.62
N ARG A 49 3.57 7.81 -10.40
CA ARG A 49 3.18 7.15 -11.65
C ARG A 49 2.27 5.94 -11.41
N THR A 50 2.53 5.16 -10.36
CA THR A 50 1.64 4.08 -9.94
C THR A 50 0.26 4.62 -9.53
N ALA A 51 0.21 5.70 -8.73
CA ALA A 51 -1.05 6.34 -8.36
C ALA A 51 -1.82 6.86 -9.59
N ALA A 52 -1.12 7.52 -10.52
CA ALA A 52 -1.70 8.01 -11.77
C ALA A 52 -2.26 6.88 -12.65
N MET A 53 -1.54 5.77 -12.73
CA MET A 53 -1.97 4.58 -13.46
C MET A 53 -3.26 4.00 -12.84
N ILE A 54 -3.33 3.83 -11.51
CA ILE A 54 -4.53 3.34 -10.83
C ILE A 54 -5.70 4.32 -11.04
N ALA A 55 -5.48 5.63 -10.88
CA ALA A 55 -6.50 6.64 -11.13
C ALA A 55 -7.00 6.63 -12.58
N GLY A 56 -6.12 6.37 -13.55
CA GLY A 56 -6.45 6.19 -14.95
C GLY A 56 -7.40 5.03 -15.25
N HIS A 57 -7.56 4.10 -14.32
CA HIS A 57 -8.51 2.98 -14.37
C HIS A 57 -9.82 3.24 -13.60
N GLY A 58 -10.06 4.47 -13.16
CA GLY A 58 -11.34 4.87 -12.57
C GLY A 58 -11.38 4.77 -11.04
N TYR A 59 -10.30 5.14 -10.36
CA TYR A 59 -10.21 5.16 -8.90
C TYR A 59 -9.79 6.53 -8.38
N LEU A 60 -10.24 6.88 -7.17
CA LEU A 60 -9.65 7.97 -6.38
C LEU A 60 -8.48 7.38 -5.60
N VAL A 61 -7.26 7.90 -5.82
CA VAL A 61 -6.06 7.35 -5.18
C VAL A 61 -5.46 8.38 -4.24
N ALA A 62 -5.51 8.10 -2.94
CA ALA A 62 -4.86 8.89 -1.91
C ALA A 62 -3.48 8.30 -1.60
N VAL A 63 -2.45 9.14 -1.62
CA VAL A 63 -1.07 8.76 -1.35
C VAL A 63 -0.55 9.57 -0.17
N PRO A 64 -0.61 9.04 1.07
CA PRO A 64 -0.14 9.74 2.25
C PRO A 64 1.39 9.71 2.36
N GLU A 65 1.97 10.77 2.94
CA GLU A 65 3.35 10.79 3.38
C GLU A 65 3.47 10.02 4.70
N VAL A 66 3.98 8.80 4.63
CA VAL A 66 3.99 7.86 5.77
C VAL A 66 4.90 8.31 6.92
N TYR A 67 5.83 9.24 6.67
CA TYR A 67 6.76 9.78 7.68
C TYR A 67 6.46 11.26 8.02
N HIS A 68 5.21 11.72 7.86
CA HIS A 68 4.80 13.11 8.07
C HIS A 68 5.16 13.70 9.45
N GLU A 69 5.34 12.87 10.46
CA GLU A 69 5.74 13.28 11.81
C GLU A 69 7.27 13.36 12.01
N LEU A 70 8.06 12.82 11.08
CA LEU A 70 9.52 12.71 11.15
C LEU A 70 10.23 13.53 10.07
N GLU A 71 9.56 13.74 8.94
CA GLU A 71 10.10 14.41 7.77
C GLU A 71 9.29 15.67 7.41
N PRO A 72 9.94 16.70 6.85
CA PRO A 72 9.22 17.85 6.34
C PRO A 72 8.20 17.46 5.27
N ALA A 73 7.07 18.14 5.25
CA ALA A 73 6.04 17.91 4.25
C ALA A 73 6.59 18.12 2.82
N GLY A 74 6.37 17.14 1.96
CA GLY A 74 6.91 17.09 0.59
C GLY A 74 8.28 16.43 0.50
N ALA A 75 8.87 15.96 1.59
CA ALA A 75 10.18 15.31 1.56
C ALA A 75 10.13 13.99 0.78
N VAL A 76 11.13 13.78 -0.06
CA VAL A 76 11.36 12.55 -0.82
C VAL A 76 12.80 12.12 -0.58
N LEU A 77 12.99 10.87 -0.16
CA LEU A 77 14.32 10.31 0.03
C LEU A 77 14.86 9.76 -1.29
N ALA A 78 16.16 9.92 -1.52
CA ALA A 78 16.80 9.44 -2.74
C ALA A 78 16.90 7.91 -2.78
N TYR A 79 16.89 7.35 -3.99
CA TYR A 79 17.10 5.90 -4.20
C TYR A 79 18.61 5.55 -4.15
N ASP A 80 19.26 5.92 -3.05
CA ASP A 80 20.65 5.61 -2.75
C ASP A 80 20.78 5.03 -1.34
N GLN A 81 22.01 4.77 -0.90
CA GLN A 81 22.26 4.20 0.42
C GLN A 81 21.84 5.14 1.54
N ALA A 82 22.12 6.44 1.40
CA ALA A 82 21.76 7.43 2.42
C ALA A 82 20.23 7.55 2.60
N GLY A 83 19.49 7.58 1.49
CA GLY A 83 18.03 7.58 1.54
C GLY A 83 17.45 6.28 2.09
N ALA A 84 18.06 5.13 1.77
CA ALA A 84 17.65 3.85 2.33
C ALA A 84 17.92 3.77 3.85
N ASP A 85 19.06 4.24 4.31
CA ASP A 85 19.40 4.28 5.73
C ASP A 85 18.45 5.20 6.50
N LYS A 86 18.18 6.39 5.95
CA LYS A 86 17.21 7.35 6.55
C LYS A 86 15.81 6.77 6.60
N GLY A 87 15.28 6.23 5.49
CA GLY A 87 13.94 5.66 5.45
C GLY A 87 13.78 4.44 6.35
N ASN A 88 14.84 3.63 6.55
CA ASN A 88 14.83 2.56 7.54
C ASN A 88 14.89 3.10 8.97
N ALA A 89 15.62 4.17 9.24
CA ALA A 89 15.62 4.82 10.54
C ALA A 89 14.24 5.33 10.90
N ASP A 90 13.57 6.03 10.00
CA ASP A 90 12.22 6.55 10.17
C ASP A 90 11.20 5.43 10.38
N LYS A 91 11.31 4.34 9.61
CA LYS A 91 10.47 3.14 9.75
C LYS A 91 10.49 2.60 11.18
N TYR A 92 11.65 2.62 11.84
CA TYR A 92 11.80 2.09 13.19
C TYR A 92 11.65 3.15 14.30
N GLU A 93 11.63 4.44 13.96
CA GLU A 93 11.34 5.50 14.93
C GLU A 93 9.83 5.71 15.11
N LYS A 94 9.06 5.59 14.02
CA LYS A 94 7.61 5.77 14.03
C LYS A 94 6.91 4.70 14.86
N GLN A 95 5.91 5.12 15.65
CA GLN A 95 5.10 4.22 16.47
C GLN A 95 4.20 3.33 15.58
N LEU A 96 4.00 2.08 15.99
CA LEU A 96 3.10 1.16 15.27
C LEU A 96 1.66 1.68 15.26
N SER A 97 1.21 2.28 16.36
CA SER A 97 -0.13 2.89 16.49
C SER A 97 -0.33 4.07 15.53
N SER A 98 0.73 4.85 15.27
CA SER A 98 0.67 5.97 14.31
C SER A 98 0.45 5.46 12.89
N TYR A 99 1.10 4.37 12.47
CA TYR A 99 0.83 3.75 11.17
C TYR A 99 -0.63 3.31 11.02
N ASP A 100 -1.21 2.70 12.07
CA ASP A 100 -2.61 2.26 12.06
C ASP A 100 -3.57 3.46 12.02
N GLU A 101 -3.25 4.55 12.73
CA GLU A 101 -4.04 5.76 12.72
C GLU A 101 -3.99 6.48 11.37
N ASP A 102 -2.80 6.63 10.79
CA ASP A 102 -2.62 7.22 9.47
C ASP A 102 -3.43 6.48 8.40
N ALA A 103 -3.43 5.15 8.45
CA ALA A 103 -4.23 4.35 7.54
C ALA A 103 -5.74 4.63 7.73
N ARG A 104 -6.23 4.71 8.96
CA ARG A 104 -7.64 5.07 9.25
C ARG A 104 -7.96 6.48 8.78
N ALA A 105 -7.07 7.45 9.00
CA ALA A 105 -7.26 8.83 8.60
C ALA A 105 -7.33 8.96 7.06
N ALA A 106 -6.44 8.30 6.33
CA ALA A 106 -6.44 8.30 4.87
C ALA A 106 -7.70 7.62 4.30
N LEU A 107 -8.15 6.51 4.88
CA LEU A 107 -9.40 5.84 4.50
C LEU A 107 -10.62 6.72 4.78
N ALA A 108 -10.68 7.38 5.94
CA ALA A 108 -11.76 8.30 6.30
C ALA A 108 -11.80 9.52 5.37
N TYR A 109 -10.63 10.08 5.02
CA TYR A 109 -10.52 11.17 4.06
C TYR A 109 -11.15 10.80 2.71
N LEU A 110 -10.84 9.62 2.16
CA LEU A 110 -11.48 9.16 0.92
C LEU A 110 -12.97 8.93 1.08
N LYS A 111 -13.39 8.28 2.17
CA LYS A 111 -14.80 7.91 2.42
C LYS A 111 -15.71 9.12 2.53
N GLN A 112 -15.22 10.25 3.06
CA GLN A 112 -15.98 11.49 3.26
C GLN A 112 -16.10 12.33 1.97
N ARG A 113 -15.38 12.03 0.93
CA ARG A 113 -15.42 12.80 -0.31
C ARG A 113 -16.71 12.54 -1.09
N GLU A 114 -17.27 13.60 -1.66
CA GLU A 114 -18.50 13.54 -2.47
C GLU A 114 -18.31 12.73 -3.77
N ASP A 115 -17.08 12.75 -4.32
CA ASP A 115 -16.70 12.01 -5.53
C ASP A 115 -16.28 10.55 -5.23
N CYS A 116 -16.36 10.08 -3.96
CA CYS A 116 -16.11 8.70 -3.58
C CYS A 116 -17.39 7.88 -3.50
N THR A 117 -17.34 6.63 -3.98
CA THR A 117 -18.47 5.67 -3.82
C THR A 117 -18.59 5.12 -2.41
N GLY A 118 -17.58 5.33 -1.55
CA GLY A 118 -17.47 4.71 -0.23
C GLY A 118 -16.91 3.28 -0.25
N ARG A 119 -16.67 2.68 -1.42
CA ARG A 119 -16.00 1.37 -1.55
C ARG A 119 -14.50 1.60 -1.53
N LEU A 120 -13.81 0.99 -0.57
CA LEU A 120 -12.41 1.29 -0.28
C LEU A 120 -11.51 0.06 -0.47
N GLY A 121 -10.37 0.30 -1.09
CA GLY A 121 -9.27 -0.64 -1.18
C GLY A 121 -7.95 0.01 -0.75
N VAL A 122 -6.95 -0.82 -0.57
CA VAL A 122 -5.60 -0.38 -0.25
C VAL A 122 -4.58 -1.11 -1.12
N VAL A 123 -3.49 -0.46 -1.42
CA VAL A 123 -2.33 -1.07 -2.07
C VAL A 123 -1.07 -0.50 -1.45
N GLY A 124 -0.02 -1.29 -1.42
CA GLY A 124 1.25 -0.81 -0.92
C GLY A 124 2.44 -1.58 -1.49
N ILE A 125 3.58 -0.93 -1.44
CA ILE A 125 4.81 -1.36 -2.09
C ILE A 125 5.93 -1.39 -1.06
N CYS A 126 6.64 -2.51 -0.89
CA CYS A 126 7.73 -2.68 0.09
C CYS A 126 7.21 -2.49 1.53
N LEU A 127 7.69 -1.49 2.27
CA LEU A 127 7.09 -1.06 3.54
C LEU A 127 5.58 -0.84 3.38
N GLY A 128 5.19 -0.12 2.33
CA GLY A 128 3.78 0.16 2.04
C GLY A 128 2.94 -1.11 1.87
N GLY A 129 3.53 -2.20 1.36
CA GLY A 129 2.85 -3.50 1.30
C GLY A 129 2.49 -4.04 2.69
N HIS A 130 3.36 -3.83 3.68
CA HIS A 130 3.04 -4.13 5.08
C HIS A 130 1.96 -3.20 5.64
N LEU A 131 2.05 -1.89 5.31
CA LEU A 131 1.02 -0.92 5.73
C LEU A 131 -0.34 -1.25 5.12
N ALA A 132 -0.39 -1.68 3.85
CA ALA A 132 -1.62 -2.15 3.21
C ALA A 132 -2.18 -3.41 3.90
N PHE A 133 -1.33 -4.35 4.31
CA PHE A 133 -1.73 -5.52 5.10
C PHE A 133 -2.37 -5.10 6.44
N ARG A 134 -1.78 -4.14 7.16
CA ARG A 134 -2.36 -3.60 8.40
C ARG A 134 -3.63 -2.82 8.16
N ALA A 135 -3.65 -1.98 7.12
CA ALA A 135 -4.84 -1.23 6.73
C ALA A 135 -6.03 -2.13 6.38
N ALA A 136 -5.77 -3.33 5.83
CA ALA A 136 -6.79 -4.34 5.53
C ALA A 136 -7.54 -4.86 6.77
N MET A 137 -7.01 -4.65 7.98
CA MET A 137 -7.69 -4.97 9.24
C MET A 137 -8.85 -4.00 9.55
N ASN A 138 -8.94 -2.86 8.84
CA ASN A 138 -10.10 -1.98 8.96
C ASN A 138 -11.29 -2.60 8.23
N PRO A 139 -12.48 -2.63 8.86
CA PRO A 139 -13.65 -3.32 8.31
C PRO A 139 -14.20 -2.71 7.01
N ASP A 140 -13.85 -1.47 6.72
CA ASP A 140 -14.25 -0.77 5.49
C ASP A 140 -13.39 -1.16 4.27
N VAL A 141 -12.26 -1.85 4.45
CA VAL A 141 -11.36 -2.26 3.36
C VAL A 141 -11.85 -3.57 2.74
N LEU A 142 -12.28 -3.49 1.49
CA LEU A 142 -12.82 -4.61 0.74
C LEU A 142 -11.76 -5.40 -0.01
N ALA A 143 -10.64 -4.75 -0.35
CA ALA A 143 -9.52 -5.36 -1.09
C ALA A 143 -8.19 -4.75 -0.67
N ALA A 144 -7.16 -5.57 -0.56
CA ALA A 144 -5.80 -5.10 -0.28
C ALA A 144 -4.78 -5.81 -1.16
N VAL A 145 -3.84 -5.02 -1.70
CA VAL A 145 -2.74 -5.52 -2.53
C VAL A 145 -1.41 -5.23 -1.86
N CYS A 146 -0.62 -6.26 -1.63
CA CYS A 146 0.65 -6.19 -0.93
C CYS A 146 1.78 -6.61 -1.88
N PHE A 147 2.49 -5.62 -2.45
CA PHE A 147 3.65 -5.89 -3.28
C PHE A 147 4.90 -6.06 -2.40
N TYR A 148 5.52 -7.24 -2.46
CA TYR A 148 6.75 -7.60 -1.75
C TYR A 148 6.86 -6.96 -0.36
N ALA A 149 5.82 -7.13 0.44
CA ALA A 149 5.64 -6.52 1.76
C ALA A 149 6.73 -6.94 2.74
N THR A 150 7.53 -5.99 3.22
CA THR A 150 8.63 -6.28 4.16
C THR A 150 8.15 -6.40 5.59
N ASP A 151 8.97 -6.99 6.44
CA ASP A 151 8.85 -7.03 7.90
C ASP A 151 7.64 -7.80 8.49
N ILE A 152 6.63 -8.19 7.71
CA ILE A 152 5.46 -8.96 8.21
C ILE A 152 5.94 -10.28 8.85
N HIS A 153 6.81 -11.02 8.16
CA HIS A 153 7.31 -12.32 8.64
C HIS A 153 8.17 -12.23 9.90
N SER A 154 8.89 -11.13 10.06
CA SER A 154 9.81 -10.91 11.18
C SER A 154 9.17 -10.20 12.37
N GLY A 155 8.01 -9.55 12.16
CA GLY A 155 7.34 -8.77 13.20
C GLY A 155 8.16 -7.55 13.65
N THR A 156 8.83 -6.86 12.70
CA THR A 156 9.80 -5.82 13.05
C THR A 156 9.42 -4.42 12.62
N LEU A 157 8.19 -4.18 12.20
CA LEU A 157 7.71 -2.83 11.88
C LEU A 157 7.60 -1.95 13.13
N GLY A 158 7.96 -0.67 12.96
CA GLY A 158 7.74 0.37 13.96
C GLY A 158 8.73 0.38 15.12
N LYS A 159 8.51 1.31 16.02
CA LYS A 159 9.38 1.54 17.18
C LYS A 159 9.46 0.33 18.08
N GLY A 160 10.67 -0.06 18.41
CA GLY A 160 10.94 -1.25 19.22
C GLY A 160 10.91 -2.56 18.43
N LYS A 161 10.65 -2.53 17.13
CA LYS A 161 10.61 -3.71 16.24
C LYS A 161 9.74 -4.85 16.78
N LYS A 162 8.54 -4.50 17.22
CA LYS A 162 7.58 -5.43 17.82
C LYS A 162 6.19 -5.16 17.22
N ASP A 163 5.97 -5.60 16.00
CA ASP A 163 4.64 -5.55 15.42
C ASP A 163 3.89 -6.88 15.59
N ASN A 164 2.58 -6.80 15.55
CA ASN A 164 1.66 -7.91 15.73
C ASN A 164 0.83 -8.20 14.46
N SER A 165 1.36 -7.90 13.30
CA SER A 165 0.61 -8.00 12.04
C SER A 165 0.14 -9.43 11.77
N LEU A 166 1.00 -10.44 11.93
CA LEU A 166 0.61 -11.82 11.73
C LEU A 166 -0.40 -12.31 12.79
N GLU A 167 -0.26 -11.87 14.03
CA GLU A 167 -1.20 -12.23 15.11
C GLU A 167 -2.61 -11.74 14.76
N ARG A 168 -2.70 -10.52 14.22
CA ARG A 168 -3.94 -9.85 13.86
C ARG A 168 -4.49 -10.20 12.47
N ALA A 169 -3.85 -11.07 11.71
CA ALA A 169 -4.26 -11.41 10.34
C ALA A 169 -5.74 -11.86 10.24
N GLY A 170 -6.29 -12.49 11.29
CA GLY A 170 -7.70 -12.90 11.36
C GLY A 170 -8.72 -11.75 11.43
N GLU A 171 -8.27 -10.49 11.63
CA GLU A 171 -9.13 -9.31 11.59
C GLU A 171 -9.47 -8.90 10.15
N ILE A 172 -8.68 -9.33 9.16
CA ILE A 172 -8.86 -8.98 7.75
C ILE A 172 -10.12 -9.68 7.22
N LYS A 173 -11.05 -8.89 6.67
CA LYS A 173 -12.33 -9.38 6.14
C LYS A 173 -12.44 -9.25 4.62
N GLY A 174 -11.71 -8.31 4.03
CA GLY A 174 -11.61 -8.13 2.59
C GLY A 174 -10.75 -9.19 1.91
N GLU A 175 -10.65 -9.12 0.60
CA GLU A 175 -9.77 -10.00 -0.17
C GLU A 175 -8.35 -9.45 -0.23
N LEU A 176 -7.36 -10.30 0.05
CA LEU A 176 -5.94 -9.99 -0.04
C LEU A 176 -5.35 -10.50 -1.35
N LEU A 177 -4.46 -9.70 -1.96
CA LEU A 177 -3.57 -10.15 -3.01
C LEU A 177 -2.12 -9.91 -2.55
N HIS A 178 -1.38 -10.99 -2.34
CA HIS A 178 0.04 -10.94 -2.07
C HIS A 178 0.84 -11.25 -3.33
N ILE A 179 1.80 -10.38 -3.67
CA ILE A 179 2.70 -10.53 -4.82
C ILE A 179 4.14 -10.45 -4.35
N TRP A 180 4.91 -11.50 -4.59
CA TRP A 180 6.27 -11.67 -4.09
C TRP A 180 7.28 -11.89 -5.21
N GLY A 181 8.48 -11.32 -5.05
CA GLY A 181 9.64 -11.68 -5.85
C GLY A 181 10.37 -12.86 -5.22
N ARG A 182 10.61 -13.94 -5.97
CA ARG A 182 11.32 -15.12 -5.45
C ARG A 182 12.80 -14.85 -5.17
N GLN A 183 13.37 -13.80 -5.80
CA GLN A 183 14.76 -13.36 -5.62
C GLN A 183 14.87 -12.21 -4.61
N ASP A 184 13.81 -11.93 -3.84
CA ASP A 184 13.79 -10.86 -2.86
C ASP A 184 14.53 -11.27 -1.58
N PRO A 185 15.67 -10.63 -1.24
CA PRO A 185 16.41 -10.96 -0.01
C PRO A 185 15.73 -10.43 1.25
N HIS A 186 14.80 -9.46 1.13
CA HIS A 186 14.11 -8.87 2.28
C HIS A 186 12.97 -9.77 2.79
N VAL A 187 12.42 -10.64 1.92
CA VAL A 187 11.39 -11.59 2.33
C VAL A 187 11.75 -12.99 1.81
N PRO A 188 12.62 -13.72 2.50
CA PRO A 188 13.09 -15.04 2.09
C PRO A 188 11.94 -16.05 2.05
N LEU A 189 12.18 -17.20 1.41
CA LEU A 189 11.17 -18.27 1.25
C LEU A 189 10.52 -18.67 2.58
N GLU A 190 11.31 -18.82 3.63
CA GLU A 190 10.80 -19.15 4.97
C GLU A 190 9.85 -18.07 5.49
N GLY A 191 10.21 -16.80 5.30
CA GLY A 191 9.35 -15.66 5.67
C GLY A 191 8.04 -15.67 4.92
N ARG A 192 8.06 -15.89 3.60
CA ARG A 192 6.85 -16.02 2.78
C ARG A 192 5.98 -17.18 3.23
N ASN A 193 6.58 -18.34 3.50
CA ASN A 193 5.86 -19.53 3.98
C ASN A 193 5.21 -19.27 5.35
N ARG A 194 5.88 -18.55 6.26
CA ARG A 194 5.31 -18.17 7.55
C ARG A 194 4.07 -17.28 7.39
N ILE A 195 4.13 -16.28 6.52
CA ILE A 195 2.96 -15.42 6.24
C ILE A 195 1.82 -16.25 5.67
N LYS A 196 2.10 -17.07 4.64
CA LYS A 196 1.09 -17.89 3.97
C LYS A 196 0.43 -18.87 4.94
N ALA A 197 1.22 -19.57 5.75
CA ALA A 197 0.71 -20.49 6.75
C ALA A 197 -0.25 -19.83 7.74
N ARG A 198 0.08 -18.58 8.17
CA ARG A 198 -0.81 -17.83 9.06
C ARG A 198 -2.11 -17.41 8.39
N LEU A 199 -2.07 -17.00 7.12
CA LEU A 199 -3.28 -16.68 6.36
C LEU A 199 -4.18 -17.90 6.17
N ASP A 200 -3.60 -19.07 5.87
CA ASP A 200 -4.32 -20.34 5.78
C ASP A 200 -4.95 -20.70 7.15
N GLU A 201 -4.20 -20.58 8.25
CA GLU A 201 -4.65 -20.89 9.61
C GLU A 201 -5.87 -20.06 10.03
N VAL A 202 -5.89 -18.77 9.70
CA VAL A 202 -7.01 -17.88 10.04
C VAL A 202 -8.12 -17.89 8.98
N ASN A 203 -8.02 -18.75 7.98
CA ASN A 203 -8.95 -18.86 6.85
C ASN A 203 -9.20 -17.51 6.17
N ALA A 204 -8.12 -16.72 5.94
CA ALA A 204 -8.20 -15.45 5.22
C ALA A 204 -8.60 -15.67 3.75
N ASN A 205 -9.36 -14.74 3.18
CA ASN A 205 -9.62 -14.73 1.74
C ASN A 205 -8.43 -14.09 1.00
N PHE A 206 -7.56 -14.90 0.39
CA PHE A 206 -6.38 -14.36 -0.26
C PHE A 206 -5.98 -15.09 -1.54
N THR A 207 -5.31 -14.34 -2.41
CA THR A 207 -4.59 -14.83 -3.59
C THR A 207 -3.09 -14.61 -3.39
N TRP A 208 -2.29 -15.60 -3.78
CA TRP A 208 -0.85 -15.62 -3.57
C TRP A 208 -0.08 -15.82 -4.87
N TYR A 209 0.75 -14.84 -5.22
CA TYR A 209 1.61 -14.91 -6.40
C TYR A 209 3.09 -14.79 -6.03
N GLU A 210 3.89 -15.70 -6.56
CA GLU A 210 5.34 -15.62 -6.52
C GLU A 210 5.90 -15.58 -7.94
N VAL A 211 6.49 -14.44 -8.30
CA VAL A 211 7.12 -14.23 -9.60
C VAL A 211 8.65 -14.34 -9.49
N ASN A 212 9.33 -14.62 -10.59
CA ASN A 212 10.79 -14.68 -10.64
C ASN A 212 11.39 -13.26 -10.73
N GLY A 213 11.17 -12.44 -9.73
CA GLY A 213 11.59 -11.05 -9.63
C GLY A 213 12.38 -10.78 -8.36
N ALA A 214 13.18 -9.70 -8.38
CA ALA A 214 13.88 -9.17 -7.22
C ALA A 214 12.97 -8.25 -6.38
N HIS A 215 13.46 -7.77 -5.23
CA HIS A 215 12.78 -6.69 -4.51
C HIS A 215 12.65 -5.44 -5.38
N ALA A 216 11.50 -4.76 -5.32
CA ALA A 216 11.21 -3.55 -6.09
C ALA A 216 11.15 -3.74 -7.63
N PHE A 217 10.78 -4.91 -8.12
CA PHE A 217 10.69 -5.19 -9.56
C PHE A 217 9.61 -4.36 -10.30
N ILE A 218 8.63 -3.79 -9.61
CA ILE A 218 7.64 -2.87 -10.23
C ILE A 218 8.07 -1.41 -10.20
N ARG A 219 9.16 -1.06 -9.51
CA ARG A 219 9.65 0.31 -9.42
C ARG A 219 10.36 0.69 -10.73
N ASP A 220 9.76 1.58 -11.51
CA ASP A 220 10.24 2.00 -12.84
C ASP A 220 11.46 2.94 -12.81
N GLU A 221 12.19 2.92 -11.71
CA GLU A 221 13.52 3.53 -11.54
C GLU A 221 14.47 2.52 -10.89
N GLY A 222 15.65 2.39 -11.50
CA GLY A 222 16.70 1.49 -11.01
C GLY A 222 16.76 0.14 -11.73
N TYR A 223 17.84 -0.58 -11.49
CA TYR A 223 18.24 -1.78 -12.24
C TYR A 223 17.39 -3.03 -11.96
N ARG A 224 16.53 -3.00 -10.95
CA ARG A 224 15.65 -4.13 -10.60
C ARG A 224 14.31 -4.10 -11.31
N TYR A 225 14.02 -3.03 -12.02
CA TYR A 225 12.77 -2.89 -12.74
C TYR A 225 12.61 -3.96 -13.82
N ASP A 226 11.51 -4.68 -13.76
CA ASP A 226 11.11 -5.64 -14.79
C ASP A 226 9.73 -5.21 -15.35
N PRO A 227 9.70 -4.60 -16.55
CA PRO A 227 8.47 -4.06 -17.10
C PRO A 227 7.42 -5.13 -17.41
N ALA A 228 7.84 -6.35 -17.76
CA ALA A 228 6.93 -7.44 -18.07
C ALA A 228 6.24 -7.96 -16.79
N LEU A 229 7.02 -8.17 -15.72
CA LEU A 229 6.46 -8.54 -14.41
C LEU A 229 5.60 -7.42 -13.82
N ALA A 230 6.02 -6.16 -13.96
CA ALA A 230 5.25 -5.01 -13.48
C ALA A 230 3.88 -4.96 -14.17
N TYR A 231 3.83 -5.08 -15.50
CA TYR A 231 2.59 -5.09 -16.27
C TYR A 231 1.66 -6.24 -15.85
N GLN A 232 2.20 -7.45 -15.71
CA GLN A 232 1.43 -8.61 -15.26
C GLN A 232 0.84 -8.40 -13.86
N CYS A 233 1.65 -7.92 -12.92
CA CYS A 233 1.24 -7.76 -11.53
C CYS A 233 0.27 -6.59 -11.33
N TYR A 234 0.41 -5.50 -12.10
CA TYR A 234 -0.60 -4.44 -12.14
C TYR A 234 -1.94 -4.95 -12.70
N GLY A 235 -1.92 -5.85 -13.69
CA GLY A 235 -3.13 -6.51 -14.19
C GLY A 235 -3.87 -7.28 -13.11
N LEU A 236 -3.16 -8.05 -12.27
CA LEU A 236 -3.73 -8.78 -11.13
C LEU A 236 -4.36 -7.83 -10.09
N MET A 237 -3.67 -6.74 -9.76
CA MET A 237 -4.18 -5.70 -8.86
C MET A 237 -5.46 -5.07 -9.39
N LEU A 238 -5.46 -4.67 -10.66
CA LEU A 238 -6.61 -4.02 -11.29
C LEU A 238 -7.80 -4.99 -11.41
N ASP A 239 -7.58 -6.28 -11.68
CA ASP A 239 -8.65 -7.28 -11.66
C ASP A 239 -9.30 -7.36 -10.27
N LEU A 240 -8.50 -7.47 -9.22
CA LEU A 240 -9.00 -7.49 -7.84
C LEU A 240 -9.84 -6.23 -7.55
N PHE A 241 -9.30 -5.05 -7.81
CA PHE A 241 -10.02 -3.80 -7.55
C PHE A 241 -11.29 -3.67 -8.39
N HIS A 242 -11.25 -4.08 -9.67
CA HIS A 242 -12.41 -3.99 -10.53
C HIS A 242 -13.57 -4.83 -10.00
N ARG A 243 -13.34 -6.11 -9.74
CA ARG A 243 -14.41 -7.01 -9.28
C ARG A 243 -14.88 -6.75 -7.85
N THR A 244 -14.02 -6.25 -6.96
CA THR A 244 -14.38 -5.99 -5.55
C THR A 244 -14.87 -4.58 -5.31
N LEU A 245 -14.30 -3.57 -5.97
CA LEU A 245 -14.60 -2.16 -5.71
C LEU A 245 -15.51 -1.54 -6.76
N ALA A 246 -15.28 -1.82 -8.06
CA ALA A 246 -16.03 -1.19 -9.14
C ALA A 246 -17.35 -1.91 -9.43
N LEU A 247 -17.32 -3.24 -9.61
CA LEU A 247 -18.53 -4.03 -9.90
C LEU A 247 -19.36 -4.34 -8.66
N GLY A 248 -18.77 -4.25 -7.47
CA GLY A 248 -19.46 -4.55 -6.23
C GLY A 248 -19.82 -6.03 -6.07
N ASN A 249 -19.18 -6.92 -6.79
CA ASN A 249 -19.39 -8.37 -6.65
C ASN A 249 -18.27 -8.99 -5.81
N PRO A 250 -18.51 -9.30 -4.52
CA PRO A 250 -17.52 -9.94 -3.66
C PRO A 250 -17.40 -11.46 -3.91
N LEU A 251 -18.22 -12.01 -4.81
CA LEU A 251 -18.35 -13.46 -4.99
C LEU A 251 -17.93 -13.88 -6.40
N ARG A 252 -16.66 -13.80 -6.67
CA ARG A 252 -16.04 -14.66 -7.66
C ARG A 252 -15.18 -15.66 -6.97
#